data_0d12c77ff8656eebcb4938297777b916
#
_entry.id   0d12c77ff8656eebcb4938297777b916
#
_cell.length_a   1.000
_cell.length_b   1.000
_cell.length_c   1.000
_cell.angle_alpha   90.00
_cell.angle_beta   90.00
_cell.angle_gamma   90.00
#
_symmetry.space_group_name_H-M   'P 1'
#
loop_
_entity.id
_entity.type
_entity.pdbx_description
1 polymer ?
#
loop_
_entity_poly.entity_id
_entity_poly.type
_entity_poly.pdbx_seq_one_letter_code
_entity_poly.pdbx_strand_id
1 'polypeptide(L)'
;MLTDTLQTFALLLGELLALFIIVSTAVALINRRFGPEKMRDWMASGIVPGPVKGLLLGAVTPFCSCSTLPMLVGMLNAGVGFQTAMTYLISSPLLNPIIVGGIGIIFGWKIAIIYTVFTLAVSLIAPMIWTMLGMQSAVKRVRAQGETTPEPWKGLAGELPGALRQAWADLRPLLIPMLLGLAVGAAIYGFVPEDQLTGFAGANIWWAVPLAAVIGIPMYIRLETMLPVGLALQSAGVAIGPIFALMIGGAGASPPEVSMLAAVFKPRLLVTFVATILTVAIIGGYLISLTS
;
A
#
# COMPACT_ATOMS: atom_id res chain seq x y z
N MET A 1 -14.07 21.67 -17.86
CA MET A 1 -13.96 21.36 -16.42
C MET A 1 -14.70 20.10 -16.01
N LEU A 2 -16.06 20.04 -16.02
CA LEU A 2 -16.79 18.82 -15.57
C LEU A 2 -16.53 17.60 -16.46
N THR A 3 -16.48 17.80 -17.77
CA THR A 3 -16.13 16.78 -18.78
C THR A 3 -14.69 16.27 -18.63
N ASP A 4 -13.75 17.14 -18.39
CA ASP A 4 -12.33 16.78 -18.22
C ASP A 4 -12.13 16.01 -16.92
N THR A 5 -12.79 16.42 -15.84
CA THR A 5 -12.76 15.70 -14.56
C THR A 5 -13.38 14.31 -14.68
N LEU A 6 -14.52 14.19 -15.39
CA LEU A 6 -15.18 12.90 -15.60
C LEU A 6 -14.34 11.97 -16.49
N GLN A 7 -13.69 12.51 -17.49
CA GLN A 7 -12.80 11.77 -18.38
C GLN A 7 -11.54 11.28 -17.64
N THR A 8 -10.92 12.15 -16.84
CA THR A 8 -9.79 11.80 -15.99
C THR A 8 -10.17 10.74 -14.97
N PHE A 9 -11.32 10.89 -14.32
CA PHE A 9 -11.84 9.88 -13.38
C PHE A 9 -12.06 8.53 -14.06
N ALA A 10 -12.69 8.51 -15.25
CA ALA A 10 -12.94 7.27 -16.00
C ALA A 10 -11.62 6.60 -16.45
N LEU A 11 -10.63 7.38 -16.87
CA LEU A 11 -9.31 6.86 -17.24
C LEU A 11 -8.58 6.26 -16.04
N LEU A 12 -8.53 6.98 -14.91
CA LEU A 12 -7.90 6.49 -13.68
C LEU A 12 -8.59 5.22 -13.15
N LEU A 13 -9.92 5.20 -13.17
CA LEU A 13 -10.70 4.03 -12.77
C LEU A 13 -10.42 2.84 -13.69
N GLY A 14 -10.39 3.06 -15.02
CA GLY A 14 -10.10 2.03 -16.00
C GLY A 14 -8.71 1.45 -15.85
N GLU A 15 -7.71 2.30 -15.64
CA GLU A 15 -6.32 1.90 -15.37
C GLU A 15 -6.22 1.07 -14.08
N LEU A 16 -6.88 1.52 -13.02
CA LEU A 16 -6.87 0.84 -11.73
C LEU A 16 -7.53 -0.55 -11.81
N LEU A 17 -8.68 -0.65 -12.49
CA LEU A 17 -9.40 -1.91 -12.71
C LEU A 17 -8.58 -2.88 -13.57
N ALA A 18 -8.00 -2.40 -14.66
CA ALA A 18 -7.16 -3.21 -15.55
C ALA A 18 -5.94 -3.74 -14.80
N LEU A 19 -5.23 -2.90 -14.07
CA LEU A 19 -4.08 -3.29 -13.27
C LEU A 19 -4.46 -4.31 -12.20
N PHE A 20 -5.58 -4.11 -11.50
CA PHE A 20 -6.09 -5.05 -10.51
C PHE A 20 -6.35 -6.42 -11.12
N ILE A 21 -7.06 -6.49 -12.25
CA ILE A 21 -7.37 -7.75 -12.93
C ILE A 21 -6.10 -8.46 -13.39
N ILE A 22 -5.14 -7.72 -13.97
CA ILE A 22 -3.87 -8.30 -14.44
C ILE A 22 -3.10 -8.91 -13.27
N VAL A 23 -2.91 -8.14 -12.19
CA VAL A 23 -2.14 -8.61 -11.03
C VAL A 23 -2.87 -9.72 -10.29
N SER A 24 -4.19 -9.60 -10.08
CA SER A 24 -4.98 -10.65 -9.42
C SER A 24 -4.98 -11.95 -10.24
N THR A 25 -5.03 -11.85 -11.57
CA THR A 25 -4.89 -13.01 -12.47
C THR A 25 -3.50 -13.64 -12.34
N ALA A 26 -2.44 -12.84 -12.32
CA ALA A 26 -1.08 -13.34 -12.15
C ALA A 26 -0.90 -14.05 -10.79
N VAL A 27 -1.40 -13.45 -9.71
CA VAL A 27 -1.40 -14.06 -8.36
C VAL A 27 -2.20 -15.35 -8.33
N ALA A 28 -3.39 -15.39 -8.97
CA ALA A 28 -4.19 -16.59 -9.07
C ALA A 28 -3.47 -17.71 -9.83
N LEU A 29 -2.78 -17.39 -10.92
CA LEU A 29 -1.96 -18.35 -11.67
C LEU A 29 -0.79 -18.88 -10.84
N ILE A 30 -0.09 -18.00 -10.11
CA ILE A 30 1.00 -18.39 -9.20
C ILE A 30 0.47 -19.34 -8.12
N ASN A 31 -0.64 -18.98 -7.48
CA ASN A 31 -1.27 -19.82 -6.44
C ASN A 31 -1.71 -21.19 -6.98
N ARG A 32 -2.25 -21.26 -8.20
CA ARG A 32 -2.62 -22.51 -8.86
C ARG A 32 -1.41 -23.34 -9.26
N ARG A 33 -0.29 -22.70 -9.65
CA ARG A 33 0.94 -23.38 -10.04
C ARG A 33 1.71 -23.97 -8.88
N PHE A 34 1.82 -23.20 -7.79
CA PHE A 34 2.63 -23.59 -6.63
C PHE A 34 1.80 -24.23 -5.51
N GLY A 35 0.49 -23.94 -5.46
CA GLY A 35 -0.40 -24.35 -4.39
C GLY A 35 -0.20 -23.54 -3.09
N PRO A 36 -1.25 -23.40 -2.28
CA PRO A 36 -1.19 -22.63 -1.04
C PRO A 36 -0.23 -23.28 -0.02
N GLU A 37 -0.11 -24.59 -0.01
CA GLU A 37 0.77 -25.32 0.91
C GLU A 37 2.25 -25.03 0.64
N LYS A 38 2.67 -25.04 -0.63
CA LYS A 38 4.07 -24.73 -0.97
C LYS A 38 4.42 -23.28 -0.67
N MET A 39 3.49 -22.33 -0.86
CA MET A 39 3.69 -20.95 -0.49
C MET A 39 3.86 -20.80 1.02
N ARG A 40 3.00 -21.43 1.80
CA ARG A 40 3.11 -21.47 3.25
C ARG A 40 4.43 -22.08 3.70
N ASP A 41 4.78 -23.24 3.15
CA ASP A 41 5.98 -23.96 3.52
C ASP A 41 7.24 -23.19 3.13
N TRP A 42 7.26 -22.54 1.97
CA TRP A 42 8.34 -21.65 1.56
C TRP A 42 8.48 -20.44 2.50
N MET A 43 7.35 -19.85 2.93
CA MET A 43 7.36 -18.74 3.89
C MET A 43 7.75 -19.19 5.30
N ALA A 44 7.40 -20.41 5.71
CA ALA A 44 7.67 -20.97 7.05
C ALA A 44 9.03 -21.65 7.15
N SER A 45 9.57 -22.21 6.05
CA SER A 45 10.77 -23.02 6.03
C SER A 45 12.04 -22.19 5.77
N GLY A 46 13.17 -22.69 6.24
CA GLY A 46 14.52 -22.17 5.94
C GLY A 46 15.09 -21.26 7.02
N ILE A 47 16.35 -20.83 6.81
CA ILE A 47 17.16 -20.05 7.75
C ILE A 47 16.62 -18.62 7.91
N VAL A 48 15.94 -18.09 6.86
CA VAL A 48 15.41 -16.72 6.87
C VAL A 48 14.03 -16.71 7.54
N PRO A 49 13.82 -15.85 8.57
CA PRO A 49 12.51 -15.72 9.23
C PRO A 49 11.40 -15.31 8.26
N GLY A 50 10.20 -15.83 8.46
CA GLY A 50 9.03 -15.52 7.63
C GLY A 50 8.80 -14.01 7.40
N PRO A 51 8.85 -13.16 8.43
CA PRO A 51 8.69 -11.71 8.25
C PRO A 51 9.71 -11.08 7.29
N VAL A 52 10.97 -11.54 7.30
CA VAL A 52 12.00 -11.06 6.36
C VAL A 52 11.67 -11.48 4.92
N LYS A 53 11.13 -12.68 4.73
CA LYS A 53 10.65 -13.11 3.40
C LYS A 53 9.46 -12.29 2.93
N GLY A 54 8.52 -11.97 3.83
CA GLY A 54 7.40 -11.08 3.56
C GLY A 54 7.88 -9.68 3.16
N LEU A 55 8.88 -9.16 3.88
CA LEU A 55 9.53 -7.89 3.59
C LEU A 55 10.17 -7.88 2.20
N LEU A 56 10.98 -8.88 1.89
CA LEU A 56 11.65 -9.00 0.58
C LEU A 56 10.64 -9.14 -0.56
N LEU A 57 9.59 -9.94 -0.36
CA LEU A 57 8.52 -10.07 -1.34
C LEU A 57 7.83 -8.72 -1.57
N GLY A 58 7.50 -7.98 -0.52
CA GLY A 58 6.91 -6.66 -0.63
C GLY A 58 7.84 -5.64 -1.30
N ALA A 59 9.12 -5.65 -0.94
CA ALA A 59 10.10 -4.73 -1.50
C ALA A 59 10.42 -4.98 -2.98
N VAL A 60 10.37 -6.25 -3.44
CA VAL A 60 10.66 -6.59 -4.85
C VAL A 60 9.43 -6.43 -5.75
N THR A 61 8.23 -6.57 -5.19
CA THR A 61 7.00 -6.50 -5.98
C THR A 61 6.55 -5.04 -6.15
N PRO A 62 6.57 -4.48 -7.38
CA PRO A 62 6.14 -3.11 -7.64
C PRO A 62 4.60 -3.03 -7.68
N PHE A 63 3.94 -3.51 -6.64
CA PHE A 63 2.49 -3.55 -6.58
C PHE A 63 1.94 -2.29 -5.92
N CYS A 64 0.86 -1.74 -6.50
CA CYS A 64 0.05 -0.74 -5.81
C CYS A 64 -0.69 -1.38 -4.62
N SER A 65 -1.12 -0.58 -3.67
CA SER A 65 -1.89 -1.02 -2.50
C SER A 65 -3.10 -1.89 -2.88
N CYS A 66 -3.75 -1.60 -4.01
CA CYS A 66 -4.91 -2.36 -4.49
C CYS A 66 -4.57 -3.80 -4.89
N SER A 67 -3.37 -4.03 -5.45
CA SER A 67 -2.93 -5.37 -5.85
C SER A 67 -2.24 -6.14 -4.71
N THR A 68 -1.80 -5.44 -3.68
CA THR A 68 -1.27 -6.05 -2.46
C THR A 68 -2.34 -6.86 -1.71
N LEU A 69 -3.61 -6.42 -1.76
CA LEU A 69 -4.69 -7.05 -1.03
C LEU A 69 -5.03 -8.49 -1.48
N PRO A 70 -5.17 -8.82 -2.77
CA PRO A 70 -5.37 -10.20 -3.21
C PRO A 70 -4.24 -11.14 -2.76
N MET A 71 -3.00 -10.66 -2.83
CA MET A 71 -1.84 -11.43 -2.37
C MET A 71 -1.87 -11.62 -0.86
N LEU A 72 -2.20 -10.57 -0.09
CA LEU A 72 -2.37 -10.63 1.36
C LEU A 72 -3.43 -11.68 1.75
N VAL A 73 -4.61 -11.62 1.11
CA VAL A 73 -5.70 -12.57 1.35
C VAL A 73 -5.27 -13.99 0.98
N GLY A 74 -4.57 -14.14 -0.15
CA GLY A 74 -3.98 -15.42 -0.56
C GLY A 74 -3.02 -15.99 0.48
N MET A 75 -2.12 -15.16 1.01
CA MET A 75 -1.16 -15.54 2.07
C MET A 75 -1.88 -15.96 3.36
N LEU A 76 -2.88 -15.18 3.79
CA LEU A 76 -3.65 -15.46 5.00
C LEU A 76 -4.47 -16.75 4.86
N ASN A 77 -5.08 -16.98 3.70
CA ASN A 77 -5.84 -18.21 3.41
C ASN A 77 -4.93 -19.45 3.28
N ALA A 78 -3.72 -19.27 2.78
CA ALA A 78 -2.69 -20.33 2.74
C ALA A 78 -2.14 -20.66 4.13
N GLY A 79 -2.51 -19.91 5.19
CA GLY A 79 -2.03 -20.13 6.54
C GLY A 79 -0.62 -19.56 6.81
N VAL A 80 -0.18 -18.61 6.00
CA VAL A 80 1.04 -17.85 6.29
C VAL A 80 0.86 -17.05 7.59
N GLY A 81 1.90 -17.01 8.42
CA GLY A 81 1.85 -16.34 9.71
C GLY A 81 1.44 -14.87 9.60
N PHE A 82 0.59 -14.40 10.51
CA PHE A 82 0.05 -13.04 10.55
C PHE A 82 1.15 -11.97 10.43
N GLN A 83 2.24 -12.11 11.19
CA GLN A 83 3.35 -11.16 11.16
C GLN A 83 3.97 -11.05 9.76
N THR A 84 4.19 -12.18 9.07
CA THR A 84 4.74 -12.23 7.71
C THR A 84 3.83 -11.52 6.71
N ALA A 85 2.53 -11.79 6.78
CA ALA A 85 1.52 -11.20 5.91
C ALA A 85 1.40 -9.67 6.12
N MET A 86 1.44 -9.22 7.39
CA MET A 86 1.39 -7.80 7.72
C MET A 86 2.68 -7.07 7.36
N THR A 87 3.84 -7.72 7.48
CA THR A 87 5.12 -7.17 7.00
C THR A 87 5.08 -6.93 5.50
N TYR A 88 4.57 -7.89 4.74
CA TYR A 88 4.34 -7.74 3.30
C TYR A 88 3.40 -6.57 2.99
N LEU A 89 2.29 -6.43 3.73
CA LEU A 89 1.31 -5.35 3.55
C LEU A 89 1.93 -3.96 3.72
N ILE A 90 2.78 -3.77 4.74
CA ILE A 90 3.40 -2.46 5.01
C ILE A 90 4.56 -2.20 4.03
N SER A 91 5.37 -3.21 3.72
CA SER A 91 6.57 -3.03 2.90
C SER A 91 6.23 -2.77 1.43
N SER A 92 5.18 -3.40 0.89
CA SER A 92 4.85 -3.34 -0.53
C SER A 92 4.62 -1.91 -1.06
N PRO A 93 3.80 -1.04 -0.45
CA PRO A 93 3.61 0.32 -0.92
C PRO A 93 4.77 1.27 -0.60
N LEU A 94 5.57 0.98 0.42
CA LEU A 94 6.59 1.91 0.93
C LEU A 94 8.00 1.61 0.41
N LEU A 95 8.34 0.33 0.16
CA LEU A 95 9.69 -0.10 -0.24
C LEU A 95 9.81 -0.47 -1.72
N ASN A 96 8.88 -0.02 -2.55
CA ASN A 96 8.94 -0.25 -4.00
C ASN A 96 10.27 0.29 -4.57
N PRO A 97 11.01 -0.49 -5.37
CA PRO A 97 12.28 -0.07 -5.96
C PRO A 97 12.20 1.20 -6.81
N ILE A 98 11.06 1.41 -7.47
CA ILE A 98 10.80 2.62 -8.26
C ILE A 98 10.75 3.85 -7.37
N ILE A 99 10.12 3.73 -6.19
CA ILE A 99 10.01 4.81 -5.21
C ILE A 99 11.37 5.12 -4.60
N VAL A 100 12.08 4.11 -4.12
CA VAL A 100 13.41 4.28 -3.52
C VAL A 100 14.39 4.88 -4.53
N GLY A 101 14.37 4.38 -5.78
CA GLY A 101 15.16 4.94 -6.88
C GLY A 101 14.79 6.39 -7.21
N GLY A 102 13.49 6.69 -7.28
CA GLY A 102 12.98 8.04 -7.53
C GLY A 102 13.37 9.03 -6.44
N ILE A 103 13.26 8.64 -5.17
CA ILE A 103 13.74 9.46 -4.04
C ILE A 103 15.25 9.71 -4.17
N GLY A 104 16.01 8.68 -4.51
CA GLY A 104 17.47 8.79 -4.68
C GLY A 104 17.88 9.76 -5.78
N ILE A 105 17.16 9.76 -6.89
CA ILE A 105 17.43 10.65 -8.05
C ILE A 105 16.99 12.09 -7.76
N ILE A 106 15.83 12.29 -7.13
CA ILE A 106 15.19 13.59 -6.95
C ILE A 106 15.70 14.30 -5.70
N PHE A 107 15.71 13.60 -4.56
CA PHE A 107 16.05 14.18 -3.24
C PHE A 107 17.46 13.83 -2.75
N GLY A 108 18.14 12.93 -3.47
CA GLY A 108 19.50 12.50 -3.15
C GLY A 108 19.56 11.15 -2.42
N TRP A 109 20.65 10.42 -2.66
CA TRP A 109 20.86 9.06 -2.16
C TRP A 109 20.95 8.98 -0.63
N LYS A 110 21.40 10.04 0.04
CA LYS A 110 21.44 10.11 1.52
C LYS A 110 20.03 9.96 2.09
N ILE A 111 19.07 10.71 1.55
CA ILE A 111 17.68 10.68 1.97
C ILE A 111 17.03 9.34 1.63
N ALA A 112 17.31 8.80 0.43
CA ALA A 112 16.81 7.50 0.02
C ALA A 112 17.26 6.36 0.94
N ILE A 113 18.52 6.37 1.38
CA ILE A 113 19.06 5.36 2.31
C ILE A 113 18.36 5.48 3.68
N ILE A 114 18.23 6.70 4.21
CA ILE A 114 17.56 6.94 5.50
C ILE A 114 16.10 6.49 5.44
N TYR A 115 15.39 6.88 4.38
CA TYR A 115 14.01 6.44 4.14
C TYR A 115 13.88 4.92 4.08
N THR A 116 14.76 4.27 3.31
CA THR A 116 14.75 2.81 3.15
C THR A 116 15.02 2.09 4.46
N VAL A 117 16.06 2.47 5.19
CA VAL A 117 16.40 1.85 6.48
C VAL A 117 15.29 2.06 7.51
N PHE A 118 14.73 3.26 7.57
CA PHE A 118 13.60 3.57 8.44
C PHE A 118 12.37 2.71 8.10
N THR A 119 11.99 2.65 6.83
CA THR A 119 10.83 1.90 6.37
C THR A 119 11.02 0.38 6.55
N LEU A 120 12.24 -0.13 6.32
CA LEU A 120 12.59 -1.53 6.61
C LEU A 120 12.37 -1.85 8.10
N ALA A 121 12.89 -1.00 8.99
CA ALA A 121 12.74 -1.19 10.43
C ALA A 121 11.25 -1.18 10.84
N VAL A 122 10.48 -0.22 10.36
CA VAL A 122 9.05 -0.10 10.67
C VAL A 122 8.27 -1.29 10.15
N SER A 123 8.56 -1.74 8.92
CA SER A 123 7.85 -2.89 8.30
C SER A 123 8.05 -4.19 9.07
N LEU A 124 9.12 -4.32 9.83
CA LEU A 124 9.37 -5.48 10.71
C LEU A 124 8.80 -5.28 12.11
N ILE A 125 8.99 -4.08 12.69
CA ILE A 125 8.65 -3.81 14.08
C ILE A 125 7.13 -3.67 14.27
N ALA A 126 6.43 -2.97 13.38
CA ALA A 126 4.99 -2.74 13.53
C ALA A 126 4.16 -4.03 13.53
N PRO A 127 4.35 -4.98 12.58
CA PRO A 127 3.67 -6.27 12.61
C PRO A 127 4.03 -7.13 13.82
N MET A 128 5.26 -7.01 14.33
CA MET A 128 5.68 -7.69 15.55
C MET A 128 4.88 -7.18 16.75
N ILE A 129 4.76 -5.86 16.91
CA ILE A 129 3.95 -5.23 17.96
C ILE A 129 2.49 -5.65 17.82
N TRP A 130 1.91 -5.65 16.61
CA TRP A 130 0.53 -6.08 16.39
C TRP A 130 0.30 -7.55 16.77
N THR A 131 1.29 -8.40 16.52
CA THR A 131 1.23 -9.81 16.92
C THR A 131 1.25 -9.95 18.44
N MET A 132 2.10 -9.17 19.13
CA MET A 132 2.15 -9.15 20.60
C MET A 132 0.85 -8.62 21.22
N LEU A 133 0.17 -7.68 20.56
CA LEU A 133 -1.14 -7.16 20.96
C LEU A 133 -2.32 -8.11 20.61
N GLY A 134 -2.05 -9.30 20.05
CA GLY A 134 -3.07 -10.28 19.71
C GLY A 134 -3.99 -9.87 18.56
N MET A 135 -3.52 -8.97 17.68
CA MET A 135 -4.31 -8.43 16.56
C MET A 135 -4.63 -9.47 15.47
N GLN A 136 -4.00 -10.62 15.49
CA GLN A 136 -4.29 -11.73 14.57
C GLN A 136 -5.77 -12.19 14.64
N SER A 137 -6.43 -12.04 15.78
CA SER A 137 -7.86 -12.32 15.94
C SER A 137 -8.78 -11.27 15.29
N ALA A 138 -8.22 -10.14 14.87
CA ALA A 138 -8.92 -9.05 14.22
C ALA A 138 -8.91 -9.14 12.68
N VAL A 139 -8.30 -10.17 12.11
CA VAL A 139 -8.48 -10.53 10.70
C VAL A 139 -9.82 -11.24 10.56
N LYS A 140 -10.66 -10.78 9.61
CA LYS A 140 -11.89 -11.46 9.26
C LYS A 140 -11.54 -12.74 8.51
N ARG A 141 -12.31 -13.81 8.73
CA ARG A 141 -12.21 -15.00 7.87
C ARG A 141 -12.78 -14.66 6.50
N VAL A 142 -11.94 -14.17 5.62
CA VAL A 142 -12.31 -13.98 4.22
C VAL A 142 -12.19 -15.35 3.57
N ARG A 143 -13.33 -16.03 3.36
CA ARG A 143 -13.36 -17.16 2.45
C ARG A 143 -12.95 -16.63 1.08
N ALA A 144 -11.81 -17.07 0.57
CA ALA A 144 -11.58 -16.98 -0.85
C ALA A 144 -12.72 -17.79 -1.50
N GLN A 145 -13.59 -17.11 -2.23
CA GLN A 145 -14.61 -17.77 -3.03
C GLN A 145 -13.89 -18.49 -4.17
N GLY A 146 -13.48 -19.70 -3.91
CA GLY A 146 -12.73 -20.53 -4.84
C GLY A 146 -11.83 -21.47 -4.06
N GLU A 147 -12.39 -22.38 -3.25
CA GLU A 147 -11.73 -23.66 -2.96
C GLU A 147 -11.59 -24.37 -4.30
N THR A 148 -10.55 -24.01 -5.05
CA THR A 148 -10.11 -24.88 -6.15
C THR A 148 -9.48 -26.08 -5.47
N THR A 149 -10.20 -27.20 -5.45
CA THR A 149 -9.59 -28.53 -5.39
C THR A 149 -8.35 -28.48 -6.27
N PRO A 150 -7.19 -28.98 -5.82
CA PRO A 150 -5.98 -29.00 -6.61
C PRO A 150 -6.19 -29.86 -7.86
N GLU A 151 -6.73 -29.24 -8.91
CA GLU A 151 -6.74 -29.86 -10.23
C GLU A 151 -5.30 -29.89 -10.76
N PRO A 152 -4.90 -30.94 -11.47
CA PRO A 152 -3.59 -31.01 -12.07
C PRO A 152 -3.41 -29.82 -13.04
N TRP A 153 -2.28 -29.13 -12.98
CA TRP A 153 -1.94 -27.97 -13.80
C TRP A 153 -2.15 -28.25 -15.29
N LYS A 154 -3.11 -27.58 -15.92
CA LYS A 154 -3.50 -27.76 -17.33
C LYS A 154 -2.72 -26.86 -18.31
N GLY A 155 -1.66 -26.21 -17.84
CA GLY A 155 -0.90 -25.24 -18.63
C GLY A 155 -1.49 -23.81 -18.54
N LEU A 156 -0.69 -22.83 -18.97
CA LEU A 156 -1.04 -21.40 -18.84
C LEU A 156 -2.38 -21.06 -19.53
N ALA A 157 -2.57 -21.57 -20.75
CA ALA A 157 -3.77 -21.32 -21.55
C ALA A 157 -5.03 -21.98 -20.96
N GLY A 158 -4.88 -23.14 -20.30
CA GLY A 158 -6.00 -23.84 -19.67
C GLY A 158 -6.44 -23.23 -18.35
N GLU A 159 -5.49 -22.60 -17.61
CA GLU A 159 -5.74 -22.01 -16.31
C GLU A 159 -6.16 -20.52 -16.37
N LEU A 160 -5.87 -19.84 -17.47
CA LEU A 160 -6.16 -18.43 -17.65
C LEU A 160 -7.64 -18.06 -17.49
N PRO A 161 -8.62 -18.80 -18.07
CA PRO A 161 -10.04 -18.48 -17.87
C PRO A 161 -10.47 -18.61 -16.42
N GLY A 162 -9.96 -19.64 -15.72
CA GLY A 162 -10.21 -19.85 -14.30
C GLY A 162 -9.59 -18.75 -13.42
N ALA A 163 -8.38 -18.31 -13.73
CA ALA A 163 -7.69 -17.24 -13.03
C ALA A 163 -8.40 -15.88 -13.23
N LEU A 164 -8.85 -15.58 -14.45
CA LEU A 164 -9.64 -14.38 -14.75
C LEU A 164 -10.98 -14.38 -14.02
N ARG A 165 -11.66 -15.52 -13.99
CA ARG A 165 -12.91 -15.66 -13.23
C ARG A 165 -12.72 -15.43 -11.74
N GLN A 166 -11.62 -15.91 -11.20
CA GLN A 166 -11.24 -15.67 -9.80
C GLN A 166 -10.91 -14.21 -9.58
N ALA A 167 -10.10 -13.57 -10.44
CA ALA A 167 -9.79 -12.15 -10.34
C ALA A 167 -11.05 -11.27 -10.36
N TRP A 168 -12.04 -11.63 -11.19
CA TRP A 168 -13.32 -10.95 -11.23
C TRP A 168 -14.15 -11.18 -9.96
N ALA A 169 -14.13 -12.39 -9.40
CA ALA A 169 -14.79 -12.70 -8.15
C ALA A 169 -14.18 -11.94 -6.95
N ASP A 170 -12.85 -11.78 -6.96
CA ASP A 170 -12.10 -11.02 -5.96
C ASP A 170 -12.37 -9.50 -6.08
N LEU A 171 -12.56 -9.00 -7.31
CA LEU A 171 -12.86 -7.58 -7.58
C LEU A 171 -14.26 -7.18 -7.11
N ARG A 172 -15.27 -8.03 -7.34
CA ARG A 172 -16.68 -7.70 -7.05
C ARG A 172 -16.94 -7.12 -5.66
N PRO A 173 -16.48 -7.77 -4.55
CA PRO A 173 -16.71 -7.24 -3.20
C PRO A 173 -15.93 -5.96 -2.91
N LEU A 174 -14.84 -5.70 -3.65
CA LEU A 174 -13.96 -4.55 -3.48
C LEU A 174 -14.40 -3.35 -4.33
N LEU A 175 -15.27 -3.56 -5.32
CA LEU A 175 -15.65 -2.53 -6.28
C LEU A 175 -16.39 -1.37 -5.60
N ILE A 176 -17.35 -1.67 -4.71
CA ILE A 176 -18.11 -0.66 -3.98
C ILE A 176 -17.22 0.13 -3.01
N PRO A 177 -16.43 -0.49 -2.11
CA PRO A 177 -15.47 0.22 -1.26
C PRO A 177 -14.48 1.06 -2.05
N MET A 178 -13.98 0.54 -3.16
CA MET A 178 -13.02 1.23 -4.02
C MET A 178 -13.61 2.46 -4.69
N LEU A 179 -14.85 2.36 -5.22
CA LEU A 179 -15.56 3.49 -5.81
C LEU A 179 -15.89 4.57 -4.78
N LEU A 180 -16.31 4.17 -3.57
CA LEU A 180 -16.56 5.10 -2.47
C LEU A 180 -15.27 5.80 -2.05
N GLY A 181 -14.17 5.07 -1.88
CA GLY A 181 -12.87 5.64 -1.53
C GLY A 181 -12.36 6.61 -2.60
N LEU A 182 -12.50 6.25 -3.89
CA LEU A 182 -12.12 7.11 -4.99
C LEU A 182 -12.99 8.37 -5.09
N ALA A 183 -14.30 8.24 -4.87
CA ALA A 183 -15.24 9.37 -4.86
C ALA A 183 -14.93 10.34 -3.71
N VAL A 184 -14.65 9.82 -2.50
CA VAL A 184 -14.23 10.63 -1.35
C VAL A 184 -12.89 11.31 -1.63
N GLY A 185 -11.91 10.59 -2.15
CA GLY A 185 -10.61 11.14 -2.52
C GLY A 185 -10.73 12.25 -3.58
N ALA A 186 -11.51 12.03 -4.64
CA ALA A 186 -11.73 13.02 -5.69
C ALA A 186 -12.48 14.26 -5.17
N ALA A 187 -13.46 14.07 -4.28
CA ALA A 187 -14.18 15.18 -3.66
C ALA A 187 -13.22 16.05 -2.82
N ILE A 188 -12.36 15.44 -2.00
CA ILE A 188 -11.40 16.15 -1.16
C ILE A 188 -10.36 16.87 -2.02
N TYR A 189 -9.84 16.22 -3.07
CA TYR A 189 -8.88 16.83 -3.99
C TYR A 189 -9.44 18.08 -4.69
N GLY A 190 -10.74 18.08 -5.02
CA GLY A 190 -11.40 19.24 -5.61
C GLY A 190 -11.63 20.42 -4.62
N PHE A 191 -11.57 20.17 -3.31
CA PHE A 191 -11.84 21.17 -2.28
C PHE A 191 -10.57 21.77 -1.63
N VAL A 192 -9.39 21.17 -1.81
CA VAL A 192 -8.13 21.69 -1.24
C VAL A 192 -7.42 22.56 -2.27
N PRO A 193 -7.44 23.90 -2.14
CA PRO A 193 -6.68 24.79 -3.01
C PRO A 193 -5.18 24.59 -2.79
N GLU A 194 -4.42 24.39 -3.88
CA GLU A 194 -2.97 24.22 -3.83
C GLU A 194 -2.26 25.41 -3.15
N ASP A 195 -2.83 26.60 -3.25
CA ASP A 195 -2.32 27.85 -2.66
C ASP A 195 -2.31 27.81 -1.11
N GLN A 196 -3.19 27.03 -0.48
CA GLN A 196 -3.21 26.92 0.99
C GLN A 196 -2.15 25.96 1.51
N LEU A 197 -1.76 24.96 0.73
CA LEU A 197 -0.70 24.01 1.12
C LEU A 197 0.66 24.71 1.23
N THR A 198 0.95 25.66 0.34
CA THR A 198 2.19 26.44 0.37
C THR A 198 2.26 27.43 1.52
N GLY A 199 1.12 27.99 1.94
CA GLY A 199 1.04 28.94 3.06
C GLY A 199 1.23 28.27 4.43
N PHE A 200 0.81 27.03 4.60
CA PHE A 200 0.93 26.30 5.86
C PHE A 200 2.24 25.51 6.01
N ALA A 201 2.90 25.16 4.90
CA ALA A 201 4.11 24.35 4.88
C ALA A 201 5.40 25.19 4.77
N GLY A 202 5.28 26.51 4.60
CA GLY A 202 6.40 27.45 4.60
C GLY A 202 6.89 27.72 6.01
N ALA A 203 8.18 27.46 6.23
CA ALA A 203 8.98 27.68 7.43
C ALA A 203 8.78 26.67 8.58
N ASN A 204 9.86 26.00 8.95
CA ASN A 204 10.30 25.38 10.22
C ASN A 204 9.29 25.28 11.40
N ILE A 205 8.02 25.05 11.11
CA ILE A 205 6.99 24.93 12.12
C ILE A 205 6.90 23.44 12.47
N TRP A 206 7.23 23.08 13.70
CA TRP A 206 7.25 21.69 14.16
C TRP A 206 5.93 20.94 13.93
N TRP A 207 4.79 21.62 13.91
CA TRP A 207 3.48 21.01 13.64
C TRP A 207 3.16 20.81 12.14
N ALA A 208 4.01 21.34 11.22
CA ALA A 208 3.81 21.16 9.77
C ALA A 208 3.93 19.70 9.35
N VAL A 209 4.81 18.91 9.99
CA VAL A 209 4.99 17.48 9.73
C VAL A 209 3.75 16.67 10.10
N PRO A 210 3.19 16.77 11.32
CA PRO A 210 1.93 16.09 11.67
C PRO A 210 0.75 16.51 10.79
N LEU A 211 0.66 17.80 10.49
CA LEU A 211 -0.42 18.30 9.63
C LEU A 211 -0.32 17.72 8.22
N ALA A 212 0.87 17.73 7.63
CA ALA A 212 1.12 17.15 6.31
C ALA A 212 0.81 15.64 6.29
N ALA A 213 1.17 14.89 7.34
CA ALA A 213 0.85 13.49 7.47
C ALA A 213 -0.67 13.23 7.48
N VAL A 214 -1.44 14.05 8.21
CA VAL A 214 -2.91 13.95 8.26
C VAL A 214 -3.55 14.34 6.95
N ILE A 215 -3.08 15.42 6.30
CA ILE A 215 -3.58 15.87 5.00
C ILE A 215 -3.24 14.85 3.90
N GLY A 216 -2.10 14.19 3.99
CA GLY A 216 -1.70 13.15 3.03
C GLY A 216 -2.69 12.01 2.94
N ILE A 217 -3.25 11.55 4.07
CA ILE A 217 -4.20 10.42 4.10
C ILE A 217 -5.38 10.62 3.13
N PRO A 218 -6.14 11.71 3.18
CA PRO A 218 -7.28 11.91 2.29
C PRO A 218 -6.91 12.27 0.85
N MET A 219 -5.68 12.72 0.58
CA MET A 219 -5.31 13.22 -0.75
C MET A 219 -5.17 12.14 -1.82
N TYR A 220 -5.19 10.85 -1.47
CA TYR A 220 -5.07 9.74 -2.43
C TYR A 220 -4.02 10.00 -3.53
N ILE A 221 -2.78 10.17 -3.14
CA ILE A 221 -1.70 10.41 -4.09
C ILE A 221 -0.81 9.17 -4.15
N ARG A 222 -0.58 8.66 -5.36
CA ARG A 222 0.41 7.60 -5.57
C ARG A 222 1.81 8.16 -5.31
N LEU A 223 2.64 7.40 -4.61
CA LEU A 223 4.00 7.83 -4.29
C LEU A 223 4.81 8.19 -5.56
N GLU A 224 4.58 7.48 -6.64
CA GLU A 224 5.24 7.71 -7.94
C GLU A 224 4.90 9.08 -8.53
N THR A 225 3.64 9.50 -8.43
CA THR A 225 3.20 10.83 -8.88
C THR A 225 3.57 11.93 -7.90
N MET A 226 3.78 11.56 -6.62
CA MET A 226 4.21 12.50 -5.59
C MET A 226 5.67 12.94 -5.71
N LEU A 227 6.52 12.17 -6.37
CA LEU A 227 7.92 12.54 -6.55
C LEU A 227 8.10 13.88 -7.28
N PRO A 228 7.50 14.11 -8.47
CA PRO A 228 7.56 15.42 -9.13
C PRO A 228 6.81 16.52 -8.37
N VAL A 229 5.68 16.20 -7.72
CA VAL A 229 4.93 17.15 -6.88
C VAL A 229 5.76 17.56 -5.66
N GLY A 230 6.46 16.60 -5.02
CA GLY A 230 7.36 16.88 -3.91
C GLY A 230 8.51 17.82 -4.30
N LEU A 231 9.06 17.65 -5.51
CA LEU A 231 10.07 18.56 -6.04
C LEU A 231 9.49 19.96 -6.29
N ALA A 232 8.28 20.05 -6.83
CA ALA A 232 7.60 21.33 -7.03
C ALA A 232 7.32 22.03 -5.68
N LEU A 233 6.86 21.30 -4.66
CA LEU A 233 6.66 21.83 -3.31
C LEU A 233 7.98 22.29 -2.67
N GLN A 234 9.06 21.54 -2.87
CA GLN A 234 10.38 21.92 -2.39
C GLN A 234 10.87 23.20 -3.07
N SER A 235 10.67 23.33 -4.39
CA SER A 235 11.01 24.54 -5.13
C SER A 235 10.15 25.75 -4.72
N ALA A 236 8.94 25.52 -4.23
CA ALA A 236 8.06 26.53 -3.64
C ALA A 236 8.41 26.89 -2.18
N GLY A 237 9.50 26.29 -1.61
CA GLY A 237 9.99 26.62 -0.27
C GLY A 237 9.44 25.74 0.85
N VAL A 238 8.72 24.66 0.54
CA VAL A 238 8.25 23.71 1.54
C VAL A 238 9.42 22.86 2.04
N ALA A 239 9.53 22.71 3.36
CA ALA A 239 10.57 21.88 3.96
C ALA A 239 10.39 20.38 3.59
N ILE A 240 11.52 19.68 3.48
CA ILE A 240 11.54 18.26 3.04
C ILE A 240 10.75 17.33 3.98
N GLY A 241 10.78 17.57 5.30
CA GLY A 241 10.08 16.73 6.29
C GLY A 241 8.57 16.64 6.07
N PRO A 242 7.84 17.77 5.97
CA PRO A 242 6.42 17.76 5.61
C PRO A 242 6.11 17.07 4.28
N ILE A 243 6.97 17.22 3.26
CA ILE A 243 6.81 16.55 1.96
C ILE A 243 6.81 15.02 2.16
N PHE A 244 7.80 14.49 2.88
CA PHE A 244 7.87 13.05 3.14
C PHE A 244 6.74 12.55 4.06
N ALA A 245 6.32 13.34 5.05
CA ALA A 245 5.18 13.02 5.88
C ALA A 245 3.88 12.90 5.05
N LEU A 246 3.67 13.84 4.13
CA LEU A 246 2.56 13.83 3.18
C LEU A 246 2.61 12.60 2.27
N MET A 247 3.81 12.28 1.74
CA MET A 247 4.03 11.13 0.87
C MET A 247 3.74 9.82 1.57
N ILE A 248 4.28 9.60 2.77
CA ILE A 248 4.09 8.35 3.54
C ILE A 248 2.63 8.22 3.97
N GLY A 249 2.01 9.29 4.45
CA GLY A 249 0.60 9.30 4.87
C GLY A 249 -0.35 8.97 3.71
N GLY A 250 -0.14 9.61 2.57
CA GLY A 250 -0.97 9.42 1.37
C GLY A 250 -0.80 8.06 0.71
N ALA A 251 0.42 7.53 0.69
CA ALA A 251 0.71 6.23 0.09
C ALA A 251 0.31 5.05 0.97
N GLY A 252 0.42 5.20 2.29
CA GLY A 252 0.24 4.09 3.22
C GLY A 252 -1.16 3.94 3.81
N ALA A 253 -2.02 4.97 3.73
CA ALA A 253 -3.36 4.94 4.33
C ALA A 253 -4.40 5.71 3.50
N SER A 254 -4.35 5.59 2.19
CA SER A 254 -5.33 6.24 1.30
C SER A 254 -6.77 5.73 1.51
N PRO A 255 -7.80 6.56 1.27
CA PRO A 255 -9.20 6.17 1.45
C PRO A 255 -9.60 4.89 0.71
N PRO A 256 -9.19 4.66 -0.56
CA PRO A 256 -9.47 3.39 -1.24
C PRO A 256 -8.80 2.21 -0.56
N GLU A 257 -7.56 2.36 -0.08
CA GLU A 257 -6.83 1.30 0.59
C GLU A 257 -7.49 0.93 1.93
N VAL A 258 -7.80 1.94 2.75
CA VAL A 258 -8.49 1.76 4.03
C VAL A 258 -9.86 1.11 3.82
N SER A 259 -10.62 1.52 2.80
CA SER A 259 -11.93 0.95 2.48
C SER A 259 -11.83 -0.52 2.05
N MET A 260 -10.82 -0.87 1.25
CA MET A 260 -10.57 -2.26 0.85
C MET A 260 -10.08 -3.11 2.03
N LEU A 261 -9.18 -2.59 2.86
CA LEU A 261 -8.74 -3.27 4.08
C LEU A 261 -9.89 -3.47 5.08
N ALA A 262 -10.87 -2.58 5.12
CA ALA A 262 -12.08 -2.74 5.94
C ALA A 262 -12.91 -3.98 5.56
N ALA A 263 -12.79 -4.48 4.33
CA ALA A 263 -13.41 -5.74 3.93
C ALA A 263 -12.75 -6.96 4.61
N VAL A 264 -11.43 -6.88 4.85
CA VAL A 264 -10.61 -7.99 5.37
C VAL A 264 -10.35 -7.86 6.87
N PHE A 265 -10.23 -6.64 7.39
CA PHE A 265 -9.89 -6.36 8.77
C PHE A 265 -11.11 -5.94 9.59
N LYS A 266 -11.11 -6.32 10.87
CA LYS A 266 -12.04 -5.74 11.85
C LYS A 266 -11.61 -4.30 12.17
N PRO A 267 -12.54 -3.42 12.61
CA PRO A 267 -12.25 -2.01 12.89
C PRO A 267 -11.03 -1.79 13.79
N ARG A 268 -10.82 -2.66 14.77
CA ARG A 268 -9.68 -2.58 15.69
C ARG A 268 -8.34 -2.64 14.96
N LEU A 269 -8.15 -3.59 14.04
CA LEU A 269 -6.91 -3.72 13.28
C LEU A 269 -6.78 -2.60 12.24
N LEU A 270 -7.90 -2.18 11.63
CA LEU A 270 -7.92 -1.09 10.67
C LEU A 270 -7.47 0.25 11.30
N VAL A 271 -8.01 0.58 12.47
CA VAL A 271 -7.61 1.80 13.21
C VAL A 271 -6.14 1.72 13.62
N THR A 272 -5.69 0.55 14.09
CA THR A 272 -4.27 0.34 14.45
C THR A 272 -3.37 0.51 13.23
N PHE A 273 -3.77 0.01 12.06
CA PHE A 273 -3.04 0.19 10.80
C PHE A 273 -2.89 1.67 10.44
N VAL A 274 -4.02 2.41 10.39
CA VAL A 274 -4.01 3.85 10.07
C VAL A 274 -3.19 4.65 11.08
N ALA A 275 -3.36 4.37 12.38
CA ALA A 275 -2.57 5.01 13.43
C ALA A 275 -1.08 4.73 13.30
N THR A 276 -0.70 3.51 12.92
CA THR A 276 0.70 3.14 12.67
C THR A 276 1.26 3.91 11.48
N ILE A 277 0.55 3.94 10.35
CA ILE A 277 0.99 4.70 9.16
C ILE A 277 1.14 6.18 9.48
N LEU A 278 0.19 6.78 10.22
CA LEU A 278 0.27 8.17 10.65
C LEU A 278 1.49 8.43 11.53
N THR A 279 1.75 7.56 12.50
CA THR A 279 2.92 7.63 13.37
C THR A 279 4.22 7.53 12.57
N VAL A 280 4.27 6.61 11.61
CA VAL A 280 5.41 6.40 10.71
C VAL A 280 5.63 7.62 9.81
N ALA A 281 4.57 8.21 9.28
CA ALA A 281 4.65 9.41 8.47
C ALA A 281 5.22 10.59 9.27
N ILE A 282 4.78 10.78 10.51
CA ILE A 282 5.27 11.83 11.39
C ILE A 282 6.74 11.60 11.78
N ILE A 283 7.08 10.41 12.26
CA ILE A 283 8.46 10.08 12.67
C ILE A 283 9.41 10.14 11.47
N GLY A 284 9.00 9.58 10.32
CA GLY A 284 9.79 9.61 9.07
C GLY A 284 10.01 11.04 8.56
N GLY A 285 8.97 11.88 8.60
CA GLY A 285 9.07 13.29 8.26
C GLY A 285 10.06 14.05 9.12
N TYR A 286 10.01 13.87 10.45
CA TYR A 286 10.99 14.48 11.35
C TYR A 286 12.39 13.94 11.16
N LEU A 287 12.55 12.63 11.00
CA LEU A 287 13.86 11.99 10.79
C LEU A 287 14.55 12.57 9.54
N ILE A 288 13.80 12.71 8.45
CA ILE A 288 14.32 13.27 7.20
C ILE A 288 14.63 14.77 7.37
N SER A 289 13.78 15.51 8.07
CA SER A 289 14.02 16.93 8.37
C SER A 289 15.28 17.18 9.19
N LEU A 290 15.65 16.26 10.10
CA LEU A 290 16.86 16.36 10.91
C LEU A 290 18.14 16.03 10.11
N THR A 291 18.02 15.38 8.98
CA THR A 291 19.15 14.85 8.21
C THR A 291 19.41 15.60 6.90
N SER A 292 18.46 16.43 6.48
CA SER A 292 18.56 17.36 5.34
C SER A 292 19.13 18.70 5.79
#